data_dcfc76b9442c5baec46e8775d0083444
#
_entry.id   dcfc76b9442c5baec46e8775d0083444
#
_cell.length_a   1.000
_cell.length_b   1.000
_cell.length_c   1.000
_cell.angle_alpha   90.00
_cell.angle_beta   90.00
_cell.angle_gamma   90.00
#
_symmetry.space_group_name_H-M   'P 1'
#
loop_
_entity.id
_entity.type
_entity.pdbx_description
1 polymer ?
#
loop_
_entity_poly.entity_id
_entity_poly.type
_entity_poly.pdbx_seq_one_letter_code
_entity_poly.pdbx_strand_id
1 'polypeptide(L)' 'MLLLEDEKNVIKWLSQYGALRKTQLIRMLQKPKSTAEKIIRNLKHDLRLEI' A
#
# COMPACT_ATOMS: atom_id res chain seq x y z
N MET A 1 14.35 -7.29 -6.33
CA MET A 1 12.95 -7.72 -6.35
C MET A 1 12.09 -6.67 -7.02
N LEU A 2 11.30 -7.08 -8.00
CA LEU A 2 10.43 -6.15 -8.70
C LEU A 2 9.14 -5.94 -7.90
N LEU A 3 8.84 -4.69 -7.59
CA LEU A 3 7.59 -4.34 -6.93
C LEU A 3 6.51 -4.15 -7.98
N LEU A 4 5.31 -4.56 -7.63
CA LEU A 4 4.15 -4.25 -8.46
C LEU A 4 3.93 -2.73 -8.48
N GLU A 5 3.32 -2.24 -9.54
CA GLU A 5 3.08 -0.81 -9.68
C GLU A 5 2.22 -0.26 -8.53
N ASP A 6 1.23 -1.03 -8.09
CA ASP A 6 0.41 -0.64 -6.95
C ASP A 6 1.25 -0.48 -5.67
N GLU A 7 2.22 -1.37 -5.49
CA GLU A 7 3.11 -1.29 -4.34
C GLU A 7 3.97 -0.03 -4.40
N LYS A 8 4.49 0.30 -5.58
CA LYS A 8 5.25 1.52 -5.78
C LYS A 8 4.40 2.76 -5.48
N ASN A 9 3.16 2.74 -5.90
CA ASN A 9 2.24 3.83 -5.64
C ASN A 9 2.00 4.03 -4.15
N VAL A 10 1.81 2.94 -3.42
CA VAL A 10 1.62 3.01 -1.96
C VAL A 10 2.84 3.62 -1.29
N ILE A 11 4.03 3.20 -1.68
CA ILE A 11 5.28 3.75 -1.14
C ILE A 11 5.37 5.25 -1.42
N LYS A 12 5.05 5.64 -2.65
CA LYS A 12 5.06 7.04 -3.06
C LYS A 12 4.11 7.87 -2.21
N TRP A 13 2.88 7.37 -2.00
CA TRP A 13 1.89 8.07 -1.20
C TRP A 13 2.31 8.19 0.26
N LEU A 14 2.87 7.13 0.83
CA LEU A 14 3.36 7.17 2.19
C LEU A 14 4.49 8.19 2.36
N SER A 15 5.37 8.27 1.37
CA SER A 15 6.45 9.25 1.37
C SER A 15 5.92 10.68 1.23
N GLN A 16 4.88 10.85 0.42
CA GLN A 16 4.32 12.16 0.14
C GLN A 16 3.41 12.69 1.26
N TYR A 17 2.60 11.82 1.82
CA TYR A 17 1.59 12.22 2.82
C TYR A 17 1.99 11.86 4.25
N GLY A 18 3.08 11.14 4.43
CA GLY A 18 3.52 10.69 5.74
C GLY A 18 2.84 9.37 6.11
N ALA A 19 1.86 9.39 6.98
CA ALA A 19 1.14 8.20 7.39
C ALA A 19 -0.25 8.17 6.77
N LEU A 20 -0.64 7.00 6.25
CA LEU A 20 -1.97 6.79 5.69
C LEU A 20 -2.63 5.60 6.37
N ARG A 21 -3.93 5.69 6.56
CA ARG A 21 -4.69 4.57 7.11
C ARG A 21 -4.95 3.54 6.02
N LYS A 22 -5.08 2.29 6.43
CA LYS A 22 -5.38 1.19 5.53
C LYS A 22 -6.61 1.47 4.68
N THR A 23 -7.66 2.00 5.27
CA THR A 23 -8.89 2.33 4.55
C THR A 23 -8.67 3.35 3.45
N GLN A 24 -7.82 4.34 3.71
CA GLN A 24 -7.48 5.34 2.70
C GLN A 24 -6.70 4.73 1.55
N LEU A 25 -5.74 3.88 1.86
CA LEU A 25 -4.95 3.20 0.83
C LEU A 25 -5.84 2.32 -0.05
N ILE A 26 -6.80 1.62 0.54
CA ILE A 26 -7.73 0.80 -0.21
C ILE A 26 -8.51 1.65 -1.20
N ARG A 27 -8.97 2.82 -0.79
CA ARG A 27 -9.69 3.75 -1.67
C ARG A 27 -8.79 4.28 -2.78
N MET A 28 -7.57 4.67 -2.43
CA MET A 28 -6.63 5.24 -3.39
C MET A 28 -6.19 4.24 -4.45
N LEU A 29 -6.09 2.97 -4.08
CA LEU A 29 -5.73 1.90 -5.00
C LEU A 29 -6.83 1.62 -6.02
N GLN A 30 -8.08 1.94 -5.71
CA GLN A 30 -9.23 1.68 -6.58
C GLN A 30 -9.37 0.20 -6.95
N LYS A 31 -9.01 -0.66 -6.01
CA LYS A 31 -9.08 -2.11 -6.16
C LYS A 31 -10.09 -2.69 -5.20
N PRO A 32 -10.58 -3.92 -5.44
CA PRO A 32 -11.40 -4.60 -4.46
C PRO A 32 -10.69 -4.68 -3.12
N LYS A 33 -11.46 -4.63 -2.05
CA LYS A 33 -10.91 -4.64 -0.70
C LYS A 33 -9.93 -5.79 -0.47
N SER A 34 -10.30 -6.99 -0.90
CA SER A 34 -9.45 -8.17 -0.73
C SER A 34 -8.11 -8.02 -1.44
N THR A 35 -8.12 -7.50 -2.67
CA THR A 35 -6.90 -7.28 -3.44
C THR A 35 -6.05 -6.20 -2.79
N ALA A 36 -6.66 -5.09 -2.40
CA ALA A 36 -5.94 -3.99 -1.77
C ALA A 36 -5.32 -4.43 -0.44
N GLU A 37 -6.05 -5.19 0.36
CA GLU A 37 -5.53 -5.71 1.62
C GLU A 37 -4.33 -6.62 1.39
N LYS A 38 -4.37 -7.44 0.36
CA LYS A 38 -3.28 -8.33 0.03
C LYS A 38 -2.02 -7.53 -0.35
N ILE A 39 -2.19 -6.49 -1.15
CA ILE A 39 -1.09 -5.62 -1.55
C ILE A 39 -0.47 -4.95 -0.32
N ILE A 40 -1.30 -4.40 0.53
CA ILE A 40 -0.83 -3.72 1.74
C ILE A 40 -0.12 -4.69 2.68
N ARG A 41 -0.65 -5.89 2.84
CA ARG A 41 -0.04 -6.92 3.68
C ARG A 41 1.34 -7.29 3.17
N ASN A 42 1.48 -7.49 1.86
CA ASN A 42 2.75 -7.86 1.26
C ASN A 42 3.79 -6.75 1.44
N LEU A 43 3.39 -5.52 1.23
CA LEU A 43 4.28 -4.38 1.45
C LEU A 43 4.72 -4.26 2.90
N LYS A 44 3.77 -4.39 3.80
CA LYS A 44 4.03 -4.29 5.22
C LYS A 44 5.02 -5.34 5.67
N HIS A 45 4.90 -6.55 5.14
CA HIS A 45 5.80 -7.65 5.45
C HIS A 45 7.18 -7.44 4.81
N ASP A 46 7.22 -7.11 3.52
CA ASP A 46 8.48 -7.01 2.77
C ASP A 46 9.32 -5.82 3.19
N LEU A 47 8.68 -4.69 3.47
CA LEU A 47 9.37 -3.45 3.79
C LEU A 47 9.30 -3.08 5.27
N ARG A 48 8.63 -3.90 6.07
CA ARG A 48 8.43 -3.68 7.52
C ARG A 48 7.82 -2.31 7.79
N LEU A 49 6.89 -1.92 6.94
CA LEU A 49 6.17 -0.66 7.11
C LEU A 49 5.08 -0.79 8.16
N GLU A 50 4.88 0.28 8.91
CA GLU A 50 3.74 0.38 9.82
C GLU A 50 2.65 1.18 9.14
N ILE A 51 1.51 0.54 8.96
CA ILE A 51 0.36 1.18 8.33
C ILE A 51 -0.83 1.11 9.28
#